data_2cf27db6804e7db9bd93a0320205b293
#
_entry.id   2cf27db6804e7db9bd93a0320205b293
#
_cell.length_a   1.000
_cell.length_b   1.000
_cell.length_c   1.000
_cell.angle_alpha   90.00
_cell.angle_beta   90.00
_cell.angle_gamma   90.00
#
_symmetry.space_group_name_H-M   'P 1'
#
loop_
_entity.id
_entity.type
_entity.pdbx_description
1 polymer ?
#
loop_
_entity_poly.entity_id
_entity_poly.type
_entity_poly.pdbx_seq_one_letter_code
_entity_poly.pdbx_strand_id
1 'polypeptide(L)'
;NATDARGEVWLDKTYSGEASQYAYSATTRNANDPFQAVYNTIANDLLQHLEELQPKDRGDVRVVSELAFARSFSPDAFDGYLEKTRSGRYEVQRLPAENDPMLARVRQIRERDSLFVDTLQDYYTGFAQQMAAPYQDWRRESYTEGLAYKELRQQAAMRTVAGIAAIVGGIAMQSGDSASTRAAGTVGILGGAGMIKSGMDKRAESKMHAETLLELGSSLG
;
A
#
# COMPACT_ATOMS: atom_id res chain seq x y z
N ASN A 1 -8.01 -8.66 -3.71
CA ASN A 1 -9.01 -9.69 -3.97
C ASN A 1 -10.09 -9.61 -2.89
N ALA A 2 -11.37 -9.53 -3.29
CA ALA A 2 -12.53 -9.59 -2.41
C ALA A 2 -13.44 -10.73 -2.88
N THR A 3 -13.89 -11.56 -1.94
CA THR A 3 -14.78 -12.71 -2.20
C THR A 3 -15.96 -12.66 -1.26
N ASP A 4 -17.11 -13.15 -1.70
CA ASP A 4 -18.28 -13.30 -0.86
C ASP A 4 -18.26 -14.59 -0.01
N ALA A 5 -19.28 -14.81 0.80
CA ALA A 5 -19.41 -15.99 1.64
C ALA A 5 -19.55 -17.30 0.84
N ARG A 6 -19.98 -17.24 -0.42
CA ARG A 6 -20.05 -18.39 -1.34
C ARG A 6 -18.68 -18.75 -1.93
N GLY A 7 -17.67 -17.86 -1.80
CA GLY A 7 -16.38 -17.99 -2.44
C GLY A 7 -16.36 -17.42 -3.88
N GLU A 8 -17.36 -16.62 -4.25
CA GLU A 8 -17.36 -15.89 -5.53
C GLU A 8 -16.46 -14.68 -5.43
N VAL A 9 -15.60 -14.48 -6.44
CA VAL A 9 -14.69 -13.34 -6.50
C VAL A 9 -15.46 -12.12 -7.01
N TRP A 10 -15.58 -11.10 -6.14
CA TRP A 10 -16.19 -9.83 -6.51
C TRP A 10 -15.19 -8.87 -7.13
N LEU A 11 -13.95 -8.95 -6.65
CA LEU A 11 -12.92 -8.05 -7.07
C LEU A 11 -11.57 -8.76 -7.06
N ASP A 12 -10.90 -8.76 -8.19
CA ASP A 12 -9.53 -9.26 -8.35
C ASP A 12 -8.73 -8.27 -9.22
N LYS A 13 -8.37 -7.15 -8.60
CA LYS A 13 -7.66 -6.04 -9.26
C LYS A 13 -6.51 -5.56 -8.38
N THR A 14 -5.47 -5.05 -9.02
CA THR A 14 -4.40 -4.29 -8.37
C THR A 14 -4.67 -2.81 -8.54
N TYR A 15 -4.66 -2.07 -7.43
CA TYR A 15 -4.81 -0.63 -7.42
C TYR A 15 -3.49 0.00 -7.03
N SER A 16 -3.09 1.04 -7.75
CA SER A 16 -1.89 1.81 -7.47
C SER A 16 -2.23 3.30 -7.48
N GLY A 17 -1.54 4.05 -6.66
CA GLY A 17 -1.65 5.50 -6.61
C GLY A 17 -0.33 6.11 -6.15
N GLU A 18 0.01 7.26 -6.71
CA GLU A 18 1.16 8.04 -6.28
C GLU A 18 0.68 9.25 -5.48
N ALA A 19 1.28 9.45 -4.32
CA ALA A 19 1.04 10.64 -3.53
C ALA A 19 1.67 11.87 -4.23
N SER A 20 0.84 12.88 -4.53
CA SER A 20 1.32 14.15 -5.07
C SER A 20 2.13 14.90 -4.01
N GLN A 21 3.21 15.58 -4.43
CA GLN A 21 3.96 16.50 -3.56
C GLN A 21 3.06 17.58 -2.91
N TYR A 22 1.96 17.95 -3.56
CA TYR A 22 0.99 18.90 -3.02
C TYR A 22 0.13 18.33 -1.87
N ALA A 23 0.03 17.02 -1.75
CA ALA A 23 -0.72 16.35 -0.68
C ALA A 23 -0.09 16.57 0.72
N TYR A 24 1.20 16.92 0.75
CA TYR A 24 1.97 17.17 1.98
C TYR A 24 2.34 18.65 2.18
N SER A 25 1.87 19.57 1.31
CA SER A 25 2.18 20.98 1.47
C SER A 25 1.48 21.56 2.70
N ALA A 26 2.18 22.43 3.45
CA ALA A 26 1.69 23.05 4.68
C ALA A 26 0.41 23.87 4.48
N THR A 27 0.09 24.26 3.26
CA THR A 27 -1.11 25.04 2.89
C THR A 27 -2.39 24.19 2.89
N THR A 28 -2.28 22.88 2.85
CA THR A 28 -3.43 21.96 2.76
C THR A 28 -3.72 21.35 4.12
N ARG A 29 -4.07 22.17 5.12
CA ARG A 29 -4.42 21.73 6.48
C ARG A 29 -5.57 20.74 6.56
N ASN A 30 -6.37 20.63 5.51
CA ASN A 30 -7.49 19.70 5.36
C ASN A 30 -7.26 18.72 4.21
N ALA A 31 -6.00 18.40 3.89
CA ALA A 31 -5.73 17.45 2.82
C ALA A 31 -6.32 16.08 3.19
N ASN A 32 -7.23 15.62 2.36
CA ASN A 32 -7.67 14.23 2.36
C ASN A 32 -6.44 13.32 2.28
N ASP A 33 -6.57 12.11 2.80
CA ASP A 33 -5.52 11.11 2.64
C ASP A 33 -5.03 11.09 1.18
N PRO A 34 -3.70 11.17 0.92
CA PRO A 34 -3.15 11.17 -0.45
C PRO A 34 -3.61 9.98 -1.30
N PHE A 35 -3.98 8.88 -0.64
CA PHE A 35 -4.51 7.67 -1.28
C PHE A 35 -6.04 7.61 -1.31
N GLN A 36 -6.74 8.66 -0.89
CA GLN A 36 -8.21 8.69 -0.87
C GLN A 36 -8.82 8.36 -2.23
N ALA A 37 -8.20 8.79 -3.32
CA ALA A 37 -8.65 8.47 -4.68
C ALA A 37 -8.61 6.95 -4.97
N VAL A 38 -7.58 6.26 -4.47
CA VAL A 38 -7.46 4.80 -4.60
C VAL A 38 -8.56 4.11 -3.80
N TYR A 39 -8.78 4.53 -2.55
CA TYR A 39 -9.85 3.97 -1.71
C TYR A 39 -11.23 4.19 -2.32
N ASN A 40 -11.49 5.39 -2.86
CA ASN A 40 -12.75 5.68 -3.54
C ASN A 40 -12.94 4.80 -4.78
N THR A 41 -11.87 4.54 -5.54
CA THR A 41 -11.94 3.65 -6.72
C THR A 41 -12.27 2.22 -6.29
N ILE A 42 -11.63 1.70 -5.25
CA ILE A 42 -11.93 0.37 -4.70
C ILE A 42 -13.38 0.29 -4.24
N ALA A 43 -13.84 1.31 -3.50
CA ALA A 43 -15.21 1.37 -3.00
C ALA A 43 -16.23 1.42 -4.14
N ASN A 44 -15.98 2.22 -5.17
CA ASN A 44 -16.86 2.32 -6.33
C ASN A 44 -16.93 1.02 -7.12
N ASP A 45 -15.79 0.33 -7.33
CA ASP A 45 -15.77 -0.97 -8.01
C ASP A 45 -16.57 -2.03 -7.22
N LEU A 46 -16.49 -2.03 -5.88
CA LEU A 46 -17.29 -2.90 -5.03
C LEU A 46 -18.77 -2.56 -5.07
N LEU A 47 -19.12 -1.27 -5.04
CA LEU A 47 -20.52 -0.83 -5.14
C LEU A 47 -21.11 -1.19 -6.49
N GLN A 48 -20.39 -0.98 -7.58
CA GLN A 48 -20.84 -1.37 -8.92
C GLN A 48 -21.14 -2.87 -8.96
N HIS A 49 -20.24 -3.72 -8.46
CA HIS A 49 -20.48 -5.15 -8.39
C HIS A 49 -21.71 -5.49 -7.55
N LEU A 50 -21.89 -4.82 -6.42
CA LEU A 50 -23.05 -5.01 -5.55
C LEU A 50 -24.38 -4.63 -6.24
N GLU A 51 -24.37 -3.58 -7.08
CA GLU A 51 -25.55 -3.15 -7.83
C GLU A 51 -25.92 -4.16 -8.94
N GLU A 52 -24.94 -4.80 -9.55
CA GLU A 52 -25.13 -5.83 -10.58
C GLU A 52 -25.68 -7.16 -10.02
N LEU A 53 -25.52 -7.41 -8.71
CA LEU A 53 -26.03 -8.63 -8.07
C LEU A 53 -27.55 -8.70 -8.09
N GLN A 54 -28.07 -9.80 -8.61
CA GLN A 54 -29.50 -10.09 -8.58
C GLN A 54 -30.00 -10.28 -7.14
N PRO A 55 -31.28 -9.96 -6.85
CA PRO A 55 -31.85 -10.16 -5.51
C PRO A 55 -31.70 -11.59 -4.98
N LYS A 56 -31.76 -12.58 -5.86
CA LYS A 56 -31.54 -13.99 -5.52
C LYS A 56 -30.12 -14.21 -5.03
N ASP A 57 -29.11 -13.69 -5.74
CA ASP A 57 -27.70 -13.86 -5.36
C ASP A 57 -27.40 -13.24 -3.99
N ARG A 58 -28.00 -12.08 -3.68
CA ARG A 58 -27.89 -11.44 -2.36
C ARG A 58 -28.50 -12.31 -1.27
N GLY A 59 -29.63 -12.96 -1.56
CA GLY A 59 -30.26 -13.93 -0.66
C GLY A 59 -29.37 -15.15 -0.42
N ASP A 60 -28.81 -15.71 -1.48
CA ASP A 60 -27.93 -16.87 -1.41
C ASP A 60 -26.64 -16.57 -0.61
N VAL A 61 -26.01 -15.42 -0.81
CA VAL A 61 -24.84 -14.97 -0.02
C VAL A 61 -25.20 -14.94 1.48
N ARG A 62 -26.37 -14.39 1.82
CA ARG A 62 -26.81 -14.27 3.21
C ARG A 62 -27.02 -15.64 3.84
N VAL A 63 -27.71 -16.55 3.13
CA VAL A 63 -27.97 -17.90 3.62
C VAL A 63 -26.68 -18.69 3.79
N VAL A 64 -25.78 -18.64 2.80
CA VAL A 64 -24.49 -19.32 2.89
C VAL A 64 -23.67 -18.76 4.07
N SER A 65 -23.63 -17.43 4.25
CA SER A 65 -22.94 -16.81 5.37
C SER A 65 -23.51 -17.28 6.73
N GLU A 66 -24.84 -17.39 6.85
CA GLU A 66 -25.48 -17.87 8.07
C GLU A 66 -25.17 -19.34 8.36
N LEU A 67 -25.31 -20.19 7.34
CA LEU A 67 -25.04 -21.62 7.47
C LEU A 67 -23.56 -21.95 7.69
N ALA A 68 -22.65 -21.20 7.07
CA ALA A 68 -21.22 -21.35 7.30
C ALA A 68 -20.86 -21.01 8.76
N PHE A 69 -21.43 -19.92 9.28
CA PHE A 69 -21.28 -19.56 10.70
C PHE A 69 -21.89 -20.61 11.62
N ALA A 70 -23.09 -21.09 11.34
CA ALA A 70 -23.74 -22.14 12.11
C ALA A 70 -22.91 -23.43 12.14
N ARG A 71 -22.35 -23.83 11.00
CA ARG A 71 -21.47 -24.99 10.89
C ARG A 71 -20.16 -24.83 11.68
N SER A 72 -19.61 -23.62 11.77
CA SER A 72 -18.41 -23.39 12.58
C SER A 72 -18.64 -23.60 14.07
N PHE A 73 -19.87 -23.37 14.56
CA PHE A 73 -20.28 -23.59 15.96
C PHE A 73 -20.74 -25.00 16.28
N SER A 74 -21.45 -25.61 15.36
CA SER A 74 -22.00 -26.96 15.53
C SER A 74 -21.91 -27.75 14.23
N PRO A 75 -20.73 -28.27 13.91
CA PRO A 75 -20.49 -28.99 12.66
C PRO A 75 -21.49 -30.13 12.45
N ASP A 76 -21.71 -30.96 13.49
CA ASP A 76 -22.57 -32.15 13.40
C ASP A 76 -24.05 -31.79 13.15
N ALA A 77 -24.53 -30.67 13.72
CA ALA A 77 -25.93 -30.25 13.56
C ALA A 77 -26.18 -29.61 12.15
N PHE A 78 -25.17 -29.04 11.54
CA PHE A 78 -25.26 -28.34 10.27
C PHE A 78 -24.50 -29.03 9.12
N ASP A 79 -24.13 -30.30 9.32
CA ASP A 79 -23.57 -31.10 8.22
C ASP A 79 -24.63 -31.36 7.14
N GLY A 80 -24.18 -31.34 5.88
CA GLY A 80 -25.04 -31.53 4.73
C GLY A 80 -25.97 -30.38 4.38
N TYR A 81 -25.88 -29.21 5.05
CA TYR A 81 -26.59 -27.99 4.62
C TYR A 81 -25.84 -27.21 3.56
N LEU A 82 -24.50 -27.25 3.63
CA LEU A 82 -23.59 -26.62 2.66
C LEU A 82 -22.62 -27.65 2.10
N GLU A 83 -22.48 -27.65 0.80
CA GLU A 83 -21.46 -28.41 0.09
C GLU A 83 -20.46 -27.49 -0.59
N LYS A 84 -19.18 -27.85 -0.55
CA LYS A 84 -18.13 -27.13 -1.26
C LYS A 84 -17.89 -27.78 -2.61
N THR A 85 -18.15 -27.04 -3.67
CA THR A 85 -17.92 -27.48 -5.04
C THR A 85 -16.44 -27.68 -5.35
N ARG A 86 -16.10 -28.33 -6.46
CA ARG A 86 -14.72 -28.48 -6.93
C ARG A 86 -14.02 -27.13 -7.21
N SER A 87 -14.81 -26.11 -7.55
CA SER A 87 -14.32 -24.73 -7.75
C SER A 87 -14.06 -23.98 -6.45
N GLY A 88 -14.38 -24.57 -5.29
CA GLY A 88 -14.21 -23.95 -3.98
C GLY A 88 -15.39 -23.10 -3.51
N ARG A 89 -16.47 -23.03 -4.29
CA ARG A 89 -17.71 -22.31 -3.96
C ARG A 89 -18.59 -23.13 -3.03
N TYR A 90 -19.35 -22.45 -2.16
CA TYR A 90 -20.35 -23.09 -1.34
C TYR A 90 -21.73 -23.02 -1.98
N GLU A 91 -22.40 -24.16 -1.99
CA GLU A 91 -23.79 -24.32 -2.46
C GLU A 91 -24.67 -24.81 -1.32
N VAL A 92 -25.88 -24.24 -1.24
CA VAL A 92 -26.87 -24.63 -0.26
C VAL A 92 -27.56 -25.91 -0.75
N GLN A 93 -27.39 -27.01 -0.02
CA GLN A 93 -28.03 -28.30 -0.33
C GLN A 93 -29.45 -28.37 0.23
N ARG A 94 -29.65 -27.81 1.41
CA ARG A 94 -30.96 -27.72 2.06
C ARG A 94 -31.03 -26.52 2.98
N LEU A 95 -32.23 -26.03 3.20
CA LEU A 95 -32.49 -24.98 4.18
C LEU A 95 -32.90 -25.59 5.51
N PRO A 96 -32.52 -25.00 6.67
CA PRO A 96 -33.04 -25.35 7.95
C PRO A 96 -34.56 -25.11 8.03
N ALA A 97 -35.25 -25.78 8.93
CA ALA A 97 -36.65 -25.50 9.21
C ALA A 97 -36.82 -24.03 9.64
N GLU A 98 -37.98 -23.44 9.32
CA GLU A 98 -38.25 -22.02 9.60
C GLU A 98 -38.07 -21.64 11.07
N ASN A 99 -38.35 -22.57 11.98
CA ASN A 99 -38.23 -22.38 13.44
C ASN A 99 -37.22 -23.34 14.07
N ASP A 100 -36.10 -23.60 13.38
CA ASP A 100 -35.04 -24.44 13.91
C ASP A 100 -34.42 -23.83 15.18
N PRO A 101 -34.55 -24.49 16.35
CA PRO A 101 -34.08 -23.93 17.62
C PRO A 101 -32.55 -23.84 17.69
N MET A 102 -31.80 -24.68 16.96
CA MET A 102 -30.37 -24.61 16.89
C MET A 102 -29.93 -23.39 16.09
N LEU A 103 -30.56 -23.14 14.93
CA LEU A 103 -30.31 -21.95 14.14
C LEU A 103 -30.67 -20.67 14.92
N ALA A 104 -31.73 -20.66 15.68
CA ALA A 104 -32.09 -19.53 16.54
C ALA A 104 -31.01 -19.23 17.59
N ARG A 105 -30.40 -20.25 18.20
CA ARG A 105 -29.25 -20.10 19.12
C ARG A 105 -28.03 -19.57 18.42
N VAL A 106 -27.71 -20.08 17.25
CA VAL A 106 -26.57 -19.61 16.44
C VAL A 106 -26.75 -18.14 16.07
N ARG A 107 -27.96 -17.71 15.70
CA ARG A 107 -28.27 -16.30 15.43
C ARG A 107 -28.03 -15.40 16.65
N GLN A 108 -28.42 -15.84 17.84
CA GLN A 108 -28.14 -15.10 19.07
C GLN A 108 -26.64 -14.98 19.36
N ILE A 109 -25.87 -16.04 19.10
CA ILE A 109 -24.40 -16.00 19.24
C ILE A 109 -23.81 -15.00 18.25
N ARG A 110 -24.24 -15.06 16.98
CA ARG A 110 -23.78 -14.14 15.93
C ARG A 110 -24.11 -12.67 16.25
N GLU A 111 -25.28 -12.42 16.82
CA GLU A 111 -25.66 -11.08 17.25
C GLU A 111 -24.73 -10.55 18.35
N ARG A 112 -24.38 -11.39 19.33
CA ARG A 112 -23.41 -11.02 20.37
C ARG A 112 -22.01 -10.80 19.82
N ASP A 113 -21.58 -11.63 18.87
CA ASP A 113 -20.30 -11.47 18.19
C ASP A 113 -20.26 -10.16 17.40
N SER A 114 -21.34 -9.80 16.70
CA SER A 114 -21.46 -8.51 16.01
C SER A 114 -21.37 -7.32 16.96
N LEU A 115 -22.04 -7.37 18.11
CA LEU A 115 -21.96 -6.32 19.13
C LEU A 115 -20.54 -6.15 19.69
N PHE A 116 -19.81 -7.25 19.83
CA PHE A 116 -18.41 -7.20 20.24
C PHE A 116 -17.52 -6.55 19.15
N VAL A 117 -17.72 -6.92 17.89
CA VAL A 117 -17.03 -6.31 16.75
C VAL A 117 -17.33 -4.81 16.65
N ASP A 118 -18.60 -4.40 16.83
CA ASP A 118 -19.00 -2.99 16.82
C ASP A 118 -18.29 -2.20 17.94
N THR A 119 -18.19 -2.80 19.15
CA THR A 119 -17.45 -2.19 20.27
C THR A 119 -15.97 -2.03 19.95
N LEU A 120 -15.34 -3.02 19.33
CA LEU A 120 -13.95 -2.92 18.88
C LEU A 120 -13.79 -1.85 17.80
N GLN A 121 -14.74 -1.74 16.88
CA GLN A 121 -14.71 -0.76 15.81
C GLN A 121 -14.79 0.68 16.33
N ASP A 122 -15.62 0.92 17.35
CA ASP A 122 -15.69 2.20 18.06
C ASP A 122 -14.35 2.53 18.74
N TYR A 123 -13.71 1.54 19.35
CA TYR A 123 -12.37 1.69 19.93
C TYR A 123 -11.32 2.06 18.90
N TYR A 124 -11.30 1.35 17.76
CA TYR A 124 -10.38 1.65 16.66
C TYR A 124 -10.65 3.01 16.02
N THR A 125 -11.91 3.42 15.94
CA THR A 125 -12.28 4.75 15.44
C THR A 125 -11.74 5.84 16.36
N GLY A 126 -11.90 5.69 17.68
CA GLY A 126 -11.35 6.61 18.67
C GLY A 126 -9.81 6.67 18.63
N PHE A 127 -9.16 5.51 18.53
CA PHE A 127 -7.71 5.43 18.37
C PHE A 127 -7.23 6.10 17.09
N ALA A 128 -7.87 5.84 15.96
CA ALA A 128 -7.53 6.45 14.67
C ALA A 128 -7.65 7.97 14.71
N GLN A 129 -8.67 8.50 15.39
CA GLN A 129 -8.83 9.95 15.58
C GLN A 129 -7.71 10.55 16.43
N GLN A 130 -7.30 9.88 17.51
CA GLN A 130 -6.20 10.32 18.37
C GLN A 130 -4.85 10.27 17.65
N MET A 131 -4.65 9.25 16.81
CA MET A 131 -3.41 9.06 16.06
C MET A 131 -3.35 9.86 14.76
N ALA A 132 -4.44 10.51 14.35
CA ALA A 132 -4.49 11.21 13.06
C ALA A 132 -3.41 12.28 12.91
N ALA A 133 -3.21 13.13 13.91
CA ALA A 133 -2.21 14.20 13.86
C ALA A 133 -0.77 13.66 13.90
N PRO A 134 -0.36 12.80 14.86
CA PRO A 134 0.98 12.19 14.86
C PRO A 134 1.28 11.42 13.56
N TYR A 135 0.29 10.71 13.03
CA TYR A 135 0.45 9.96 11.78
C TYR A 135 0.65 10.86 10.57
N GLN A 136 -0.06 12.00 10.49
CA GLN A 136 0.13 12.98 9.42
C GLN A 136 1.51 13.65 9.50
N ASP A 137 1.99 13.96 10.69
CA ASP A 137 3.33 14.52 10.88
C ASP A 137 4.41 13.52 10.46
N TRP A 138 4.31 12.28 10.92
CA TRP A 138 5.21 11.21 10.49
C TRP A 138 5.20 11.02 8.96
N ARG A 139 4.04 11.01 8.33
CA ARG A 139 3.93 10.88 6.86
C ARG A 139 4.61 12.03 6.13
N ARG A 140 4.46 13.25 6.63
CA ARG A 140 5.09 14.44 6.05
C ARG A 140 6.60 14.36 6.13
N GLU A 141 7.14 14.00 7.28
CA GLU A 141 8.58 13.84 7.48
C GLU A 141 9.13 12.71 6.61
N SER A 142 8.51 11.54 6.63
CA SER A 142 8.91 10.40 5.79
C SER A 142 8.91 10.74 4.30
N TYR A 143 7.92 11.51 3.84
CA TYR A 143 7.87 11.96 2.45
C TYR A 143 8.99 12.94 2.11
N THR A 144 9.26 13.89 2.98
CA THR A 144 10.33 14.89 2.82
C THR A 144 11.69 14.20 2.76
N GLU A 145 11.97 13.29 3.68
CA GLU A 145 13.20 12.50 3.70
C GLU A 145 13.34 11.61 2.44
N GLY A 146 12.22 11.00 2.02
CA GLY A 146 12.19 10.19 0.79
C GLY A 146 12.51 10.99 -0.47
N LEU A 147 12.03 12.23 -0.57
CA LEU A 147 12.34 13.13 -1.66
C LEU A 147 13.83 13.54 -1.63
N ALA A 148 14.34 13.94 -0.47
CA ALA A 148 15.76 14.31 -0.31
C ALA A 148 16.68 13.15 -0.67
N TYR A 149 16.36 11.95 -0.22
CA TYR A 149 17.10 10.73 -0.59
C TYR A 149 17.12 10.50 -2.11
N LYS A 150 15.96 10.60 -2.76
CA LYS A 150 15.83 10.39 -4.22
C LYS A 150 16.62 11.43 -5.00
N GLU A 151 16.54 12.70 -4.61
CA GLU A 151 17.23 13.80 -5.25
C GLU A 151 18.75 13.67 -5.11
N LEU A 152 19.26 13.41 -3.91
CA LEU A 152 20.67 13.20 -3.65
C LEU A 152 21.25 12.02 -4.43
N ARG A 153 20.47 10.93 -4.51
CA ARG A 153 20.87 9.76 -5.30
C ARG A 153 20.95 10.05 -6.79
N GLN A 154 20.00 10.83 -7.33
CA GLN A 154 20.03 11.27 -8.72
C GLN A 154 21.23 12.21 -9.00
N GLN A 155 21.47 13.19 -8.13
CA GLN A 155 22.62 14.10 -8.25
C GLN A 155 23.95 13.35 -8.16
N ALA A 156 24.08 12.38 -7.25
CA ALA A 156 25.26 11.54 -7.14
C ALA A 156 25.53 10.75 -8.42
N ALA A 157 24.51 10.15 -9.01
CA ALA A 157 24.62 9.40 -10.26
C ALA A 157 25.05 10.32 -11.42
N MET A 158 24.38 11.47 -11.58
CA MET A 158 24.70 12.43 -12.64
C MET A 158 26.12 12.97 -12.51
N ARG A 159 26.57 13.35 -11.32
CA ARG A 159 27.96 13.86 -11.09
C ARG A 159 29.00 12.78 -11.33
N THR A 160 28.74 11.56 -10.96
CA THR A 160 29.67 10.44 -11.22
C THR A 160 29.79 10.19 -12.72
N VAL A 161 28.69 10.13 -13.47
CA VAL A 161 28.69 9.94 -14.93
C VAL A 161 29.39 11.11 -15.63
N ALA A 162 29.06 12.36 -15.27
CA ALA A 162 29.69 13.54 -15.82
C ALA A 162 31.21 13.59 -15.52
N GLY A 163 31.61 13.20 -14.31
CA GLY A 163 33.00 13.10 -13.93
C GLY A 163 33.80 12.08 -14.75
N ILE A 164 33.21 10.89 -14.98
CA ILE A 164 33.85 9.88 -15.85
C ILE A 164 33.97 10.39 -17.28
N ALA A 165 32.93 11.01 -17.83
CA ALA A 165 32.97 11.58 -19.18
C ALA A 165 34.03 12.69 -19.30
N ALA A 166 34.18 13.54 -18.29
CA ALA A 166 35.18 14.58 -18.26
C ALA A 166 36.63 14.01 -18.21
N ILE A 167 36.87 12.94 -17.46
CA ILE A 167 38.15 12.26 -17.41
C ILE A 167 38.48 11.63 -18.76
N VAL A 168 37.55 10.88 -19.35
CA VAL A 168 37.75 10.23 -20.65
C VAL A 168 38.01 11.27 -21.75
N GLY A 169 37.22 12.34 -21.80
CA GLY A 169 37.40 13.46 -22.71
C GLY A 169 38.73 14.18 -22.47
N GLY A 170 39.12 14.40 -21.20
CA GLY A 170 40.38 15.00 -20.81
C GLY A 170 41.58 14.18 -21.23
N ILE A 171 41.54 12.85 -21.09
CA ILE A 171 42.61 11.95 -21.57
C ILE A 171 42.76 12.04 -23.11
N ALA A 172 41.62 12.04 -23.82
CA ALA A 172 41.61 12.18 -25.27
C ALA A 172 42.20 13.52 -25.73
N MET A 173 41.94 14.62 -25.02
CA MET A 173 42.50 15.94 -25.30
C MET A 173 44.00 16.05 -24.93
N GLN A 174 44.45 15.30 -23.92
CA GLN A 174 45.86 15.34 -23.50
C GLN A 174 46.82 14.73 -24.53
N SER A 175 46.33 13.88 -25.44
CA SER A 175 47.07 13.35 -26.60
C SER A 175 47.09 14.30 -27.79
N GLY A 176 46.51 15.50 -27.69
CA GLY A 176 46.48 16.48 -28.76
C GLY A 176 47.81 17.18 -28.99
N ASP A 177 48.05 17.65 -30.23
CA ASP A 177 49.30 18.22 -30.66
C ASP A 177 49.60 19.65 -30.17
N SER A 178 48.57 20.37 -29.66
CA SER A 178 48.74 21.75 -29.17
C SER A 178 48.84 21.81 -27.64
N ALA A 179 49.60 22.79 -27.13
CA ALA A 179 49.73 23.03 -25.69
C ALA A 179 48.40 23.42 -25.03
N SER A 180 47.52 24.13 -25.74
CA SER A 180 46.19 24.50 -25.25
C SER A 180 45.26 23.29 -25.11
N THR A 181 45.32 22.35 -26.05
CA THR A 181 44.52 21.11 -25.99
C THR A 181 44.98 20.24 -24.83
N ARG A 182 46.27 20.12 -24.60
CA ARG A 182 46.82 19.38 -23.44
C ARG A 182 46.48 20.03 -22.11
N ALA A 183 46.50 21.35 -22.01
CA ALA A 183 46.08 22.08 -20.81
C ALA A 183 44.57 21.85 -20.53
N ALA A 184 43.73 21.92 -21.57
CA ALA A 184 42.30 21.63 -21.46
C ALA A 184 42.04 20.18 -21.00
N GLY A 185 42.83 19.22 -21.51
CA GLY A 185 42.79 17.81 -21.08
C GLY A 185 43.09 17.64 -19.60
N THR A 186 44.12 18.32 -19.08
CA THR A 186 44.47 18.28 -17.65
C THR A 186 43.34 18.85 -16.76
N VAL A 187 42.74 19.96 -17.19
CA VAL A 187 41.57 20.55 -16.47
C VAL A 187 40.37 19.59 -16.50
N GLY A 188 40.12 18.90 -17.60
CA GLY A 188 39.08 17.89 -17.72
C GLY A 188 39.28 16.72 -16.76
N ILE A 189 40.50 16.20 -16.64
CA ILE A 189 40.83 15.09 -15.73
C ILE A 189 40.65 15.52 -14.26
N LEU A 190 41.22 16.66 -13.86
CA LEU A 190 41.13 17.17 -12.49
C LEU A 190 39.71 17.54 -12.14
N GLY A 191 38.97 18.20 -13.01
CA GLY A 191 37.58 18.56 -12.84
C GLY A 191 36.68 17.32 -12.75
N GLY A 192 36.92 16.31 -13.59
CA GLY A 192 36.23 15.04 -13.56
C GLY A 192 36.42 14.27 -12.26
N ALA A 193 37.67 14.24 -11.74
CA ALA A 193 37.95 13.62 -10.43
C ALA A 193 37.20 14.34 -9.28
N GLY A 194 37.14 15.68 -9.33
CA GLY A 194 36.35 16.48 -8.38
C GLY A 194 34.86 16.18 -8.45
N MET A 195 34.31 16.00 -9.65
CA MET A 195 32.90 15.62 -9.83
C MET A 195 32.57 14.21 -9.28
N ILE A 196 33.49 13.25 -9.51
CA ILE A 196 33.32 11.89 -8.95
C ILE A 196 33.34 11.93 -7.42
N LYS A 197 34.32 12.65 -6.83
CA LYS A 197 34.38 12.85 -5.39
C LYS A 197 33.09 13.47 -4.86
N SER A 198 32.62 14.54 -5.48
CA SER A 198 31.33 15.17 -5.10
C SER A 198 30.12 14.24 -5.25
N GLY A 199 30.13 13.33 -6.25
CA GLY A 199 29.12 12.29 -6.40
C GLY A 199 29.18 11.26 -5.26
N MET A 200 30.38 10.89 -4.80
CA MET A 200 30.55 10.00 -3.64
C MET A 200 30.09 10.65 -2.34
N ASP A 201 30.39 11.94 -2.13
CA ASP A 201 29.94 12.69 -0.95
C ASP A 201 28.40 12.76 -0.92
N LYS A 202 27.75 12.99 -2.06
CA LYS A 202 26.28 12.95 -2.18
C LYS A 202 25.67 11.57 -1.92
N ARG A 203 26.39 10.49 -2.25
CA ARG A 203 25.97 9.14 -1.88
C ARG A 203 26.07 8.90 -0.38
N ALA A 204 27.08 9.42 0.30
CA ALA A 204 27.22 9.34 1.74
C ALA A 204 26.08 10.11 2.44
N GLU A 205 25.77 11.32 1.96
CA GLU A 205 24.64 12.12 2.44
C GLU A 205 23.29 11.39 2.23
N SER A 206 23.07 10.75 1.07
CA SER A 206 21.85 9.99 0.82
C SER A 206 21.69 8.77 1.74
N LYS A 207 22.79 8.18 2.24
CA LYS A 207 22.72 7.09 3.23
C LYS A 207 22.18 7.57 4.57
N MET A 208 22.52 8.78 5.02
CA MET A 208 21.96 9.34 6.24
C MET A 208 20.44 9.49 6.16
N HIS A 209 19.93 9.98 5.02
CA HIS A 209 18.48 10.05 4.80
C HIS A 209 17.83 8.67 4.75
N ALA A 210 18.51 7.65 4.22
CA ALA A 210 18.01 6.28 4.25
C ALA A 210 17.95 5.71 5.68
N GLU A 211 18.94 6.02 6.51
CA GLU A 211 18.95 5.63 7.93
C GLU A 211 17.83 6.32 8.70
N THR A 212 17.61 7.62 8.48
CA THR A 212 16.49 8.36 9.06
C THR A 212 15.13 7.76 8.66
N LEU A 213 14.97 7.37 7.38
CA LEU A 213 13.75 6.69 6.91
C LEU A 213 13.53 5.33 7.59
N LEU A 214 14.59 4.57 7.83
CA LEU A 214 14.52 3.30 8.56
C LEU A 214 14.14 3.53 10.03
N GLU A 215 14.69 4.55 10.66
CA GLU A 215 14.36 4.93 12.04
C GLU A 215 12.91 5.38 12.17
N LEU A 216 12.42 6.22 11.23
CA LEU A 216 11.03 6.62 11.16
C LEU A 216 10.09 5.41 10.94
N GLY A 217 10.50 4.45 10.13
CA GLY A 217 9.75 3.20 9.91
C GLY A 217 9.70 2.33 11.17
N SER A 218 10.81 2.24 11.92
CA SER A 218 10.89 1.45 13.16
C SER A 218 10.13 2.07 14.34
N SER A 219 9.89 3.37 14.30
CA SER A 219 9.15 4.07 15.36
C SER A 219 7.66 3.77 15.38
N LEU A 220 7.12 3.14 14.32
CA LEU A 220 5.72 2.75 14.18
C LEU A 220 5.45 1.27 14.48
N GLY A 221 6.46 0.45 14.69
CA GLY A 221 6.36 -0.95 15.07
C GLY A 221 6.51 -1.15 16.56
#